data_9d7fbd6fcb1083735df2d16ed6c93dfa
#
_entry.id   9d7fbd6fcb1083735df2d16ed6c93dfa
#
_cell.length_a   1.000
_cell.length_b   1.000
_cell.length_c   1.000
_cell.angle_alpha   90.00
_cell.angle_beta   90.00
_cell.angle_gamma   90.00
#
_symmetry.space_group_name_H-M   'P 1'
#
loop_
_entity.id
_entity.type
_entity.pdbx_description
1 polymer ?
#
loop_
_entity_poly.entity_id
_entity_poly.type
_entity_poly.pdbx_seq_one_letter_code
_entity_poly.pdbx_strand_id
1 'polypeptide(L)'
;MKQLLALFLAITLSAHGAPVWGSREIEGDSLFFIQAENEPAAKASLLFVPGRAPVLQSATREITYEMGRDFMWSAGSRMIVLTKDSRIPCKTVAELHPAPGSPNSYDGFRDGKSHMLYAQGRFFHDLQTVANYPAAESWTAPKPAPAPAGQLDHIRARLAAREPVKIVVLGDSISTGLNASLTGDVPPRQPGYPDLVAQGLEKSFGVKVELKNLSVIGMGANWGLKQMPAAIAEAPDLFICAFGMNDASGKVAPDQFAATLRQIVAQLHAARPDCDAILVSPMHANPEWNRSSPDLYPAYAQEVRKLAGPGCAAADVGTVWTTLLERKGVLDLSGNGLNHPNDFGHRIYADVVLELIGGPR
;
A
#
# COMPACT_ATOMS: atom_id res chain seq x y z
N MET A 1 39.90 15.13 33.49
CA MET A 1 39.52 14.69 32.14
C MET A 1 38.44 13.64 32.29
N LYS A 2 37.15 14.01 32.16
CA LYS A 2 36.01 13.08 32.16
C LYS A 2 35.59 12.91 30.71
N GLN A 3 35.83 11.73 30.16
CA GLN A 3 35.32 11.35 28.83
C GLN A 3 33.82 11.15 28.94
N LEU A 4 33.03 11.98 28.24
CA LEU A 4 31.63 11.73 27.98
C LEU A 4 31.55 10.64 26.91
N LEU A 5 31.15 9.45 27.30
CA LEU A 5 30.78 8.38 26.40
C LEU A 5 29.38 8.73 25.86
N ALA A 6 29.32 9.23 24.61
CA ALA A 6 28.06 9.39 23.91
C ALA A 6 27.55 7.99 23.49
N LEU A 7 26.53 7.52 24.21
CA LEU A 7 25.80 6.30 23.86
C LEU A 7 24.96 6.60 22.62
N PHE A 8 25.48 6.25 21.45
CA PHE A 8 24.66 6.17 20.23
C PHE A 8 23.71 4.98 20.40
N LEU A 9 22.48 5.29 20.81
CA LEU A 9 21.37 4.33 20.72
C LEU A 9 21.10 4.14 19.25
N ALA A 10 21.63 3.08 18.66
CA ALA A 10 21.21 2.62 17.34
C ALA A 10 19.74 2.20 17.46
N ILE A 11 18.83 3.10 17.11
CA ILE A 11 17.44 2.76 16.88
C ILE A 11 17.47 1.87 15.65
N THR A 12 17.47 0.57 15.86
CA THR A 12 17.11 -0.39 14.80
C THR A 12 15.68 -0.08 14.42
N LEU A 13 15.49 0.73 13.37
CA LEU A 13 14.18 0.91 12.76
C LEU A 13 13.66 -0.48 12.40
N SER A 14 12.67 -0.92 13.14
CA SER A 14 11.84 -2.05 12.80
C SER A 14 11.25 -1.78 11.43
N ALA A 15 11.53 -2.59 10.44
CA ALA A 15 11.10 -2.38 9.05
C ALA A 15 9.57 -2.31 8.88
N HIS A 16 8.81 -2.58 9.96
CA HIS A 16 7.34 -2.46 10.02
C HIS A 16 6.96 -1.92 11.40
N GLY A 17 6.51 -0.67 11.45
CA GLY A 17 5.72 -0.14 12.56
C GLY A 17 4.40 -0.92 12.71
N ALA A 18 3.71 -0.75 13.84
CA ALA A 18 2.36 -1.30 13.98
C ALA A 18 1.41 -0.63 12.96
N PRO A 19 0.37 -1.35 12.47
CA PRO A 19 -0.57 -0.83 11.51
C PRO A 19 -1.28 0.42 12.03
N VAL A 20 -1.62 1.33 11.12
CA VAL A 20 -2.22 2.64 11.44
C VAL A 20 -3.54 2.54 12.22
N TRP A 21 -4.25 1.43 12.14
CA TRP A 21 -5.48 1.16 12.91
C TRP A 21 -5.23 0.54 14.29
N GLY A 22 -4.01 0.16 14.60
CA GLY A 22 -3.61 -0.50 15.86
C GLY A 22 -2.63 0.31 16.70
N SER A 23 -2.03 1.38 16.18
CA SER A 23 -1.02 2.18 16.86
C SER A 23 -1.45 3.62 17.04
N ARG A 24 -0.94 4.25 18.11
CA ARG A 24 -0.93 5.71 18.25
C ARG A 24 0.37 6.33 17.78
N GLU A 25 1.44 5.58 17.66
CA GLU A 25 2.68 6.05 17.03
C GLU A 25 2.58 5.81 15.53
N ILE A 26 2.39 6.89 14.76
CA ILE A 26 2.29 6.85 13.31
C ILE A 26 3.66 7.07 12.71
N GLU A 27 4.09 6.12 11.90
CA GLU A 27 5.37 6.14 11.23
C GLU A 27 5.21 6.19 9.72
N GLY A 28 5.90 7.13 9.08
CA GLY A 28 5.98 7.24 7.63
C GLY A 28 4.64 7.51 6.96
N ASP A 29 3.75 8.30 7.59
CA ASP A 29 2.57 8.84 6.95
C ASP A 29 3.00 9.69 5.75
N SER A 30 2.64 9.27 4.56
CA SER A 30 3.11 9.89 3.31
C SER A 30 2.31 11.14 2.97
N LEU A 31 3.00 12.19 2.55
CA LEU A 31 2.45 13.51 2.20
C LEU A 31 2.94 13.92 0.81
N PHE A 32 2.04 14.46 0.00
CA PHE A 32 2.34 15.14 -1.25
C PHE A 32 1.78 16.57 -1.18
N PHE A 33 2.67 17.56 -1.21
CA PHE A 33 2.27 18.95 -1.02
C PHE A 33 1.77 19.57 -2.31
N ILE A 34 0.56 20.14 -2.25
CA ILE A 34 -0.10 20.79 -3.39
C ILE A 34 -0.43 22.23 -3.01
N GLN A 35 -0.07 23.16 -3.89
CA GLN A 35 -0.53 24.55 -3.83
C GLN A 35 -1.76 24.70 -4.71
N ALA A 36 -2.92 24.90 -4.08
CA ALA A 36 -4.17 25.17 -4.77
C ALA A 36 -4.14 26.56 -5.44
N GLU A 37 -5.00 26.75 -6.44
CA GLU A 37 -5.18 28.07 -7.06
C GLU A 37 -5.61 29.08 -6.01
N ASN A 38 -5.02 30.28 -6.04
CA ASN A 38 -5.28 31.35 -5.10
C ASN A 38 -4.88 31.11 -3.64
N GLU A 39 -4.18 30.02 -3.34
CA GLU A 39 -3.61 29.77 -2.03
C GLU A 39 -2.15 30.26 -1.95
N PRO A 40 -1.76 30.92 -0.84
CA PRO A 40 -0.42 31.49 -0.72
C PRO A 40 0.68 30.45 -0.51
N ALA A 41 0.32 29.21 -0.14
CA ALA A 41 1.26 28.16 0.22
C ALA A 41 0.71 26.77 -0.10
N ALA A 42 1.62 25.84 -0.38
CA ALA A 42 1.28 24.44 -0.54
C ALA A 42 0.93 23.78 0.81
N LYS A 43 0.00 22.82 0.77
CA LYS A 43 -0.54 22.14 1.94
C LYS A 43 -0.58 20.63 1.70
N ALA A 44 -0.52 19.86 2.79
CA ALA A 44 -0.80 18.43 2.80
C ALA A 44 -1.47 18.04 4.13
N SER A 45 -2.26 16.96 4.13
CA SER A 45 -3.00 16.51 5.31
C SER A 45 -2.40 15.24 5.89
N LEU A 46 -2.11 15.24 7.18
CA LEU A 46 -1.77 14.05 7.95
C LEU A 46 -2.99 13.13 8.07
N LEU A 47 -2.74 11.84 8.25
CA LEU A 47 -3.80 10.83 8.43
C LEU A 47 -4.59 11.07 9.73
N PHE A 48 -3.89 11.43 10.81
CA PHE A 48 -4.48 11.74 12.12
C PHE A 48 -4.05 13.11 12.63
N VAL A 49 -4.82 13.65 13.58
CA VAL A 49 -4.39 14.82 14.35
C VAL A 49 -3.20 14.43 15.22
N PRO A 50 -2.05 15.08 15.07
CA PRO A 50 -0.89 14.81 15.94
C PRO A 50 -1.13 15.26 17.38
N GLY A 51 -0.67 14.47 18.35
CA GLY A 51 -0.64 14.83 19.76
C GLY A 51 0.49 15.83 20.12
N ARG A 52 1.50 15.92 19.25
CA ARG A 52 2.60 16.90 19.30
C ARG A 52 3.10 17.17 17.89
N ALA A 53 3.95 18.18 17.74
CA ALA A 53 4.51 18.53 16.43
C ALA A 53 5.10 17.31 15.71
N PRO A 54 4.69 17.05 14.43
CA PRO A 54 5.22 15.92 13.67
C PRO A 54 6.67 16.16 13.26
N VAL A 55 7.44 15.07 13.15
CA VAL A 55 8.75 15.08 12.51
C VAL A 55 8.53 14.79 11.02
N LEU A 56 8.93 15.72 10.14
CA LEU A 56 8.86 15.54 8.70
C LEU A 56 10.23 15.23 8.12
N GLN A 57 10.27 14.26 7.21
CA GLN A 57 11.48 13.87 6.48
C GLN A 57 11.17 13.73 4.97
N SER A 58 12.20 13.86 4.12
CA SER A 58 12.07 13.40 2.73
C SER A 58 11.63 11.93 2.69
N ALA A 59 10.99 11.47 1.63
CA ALA A 59 10.64 10.06 1.49
C ALA A 59 11.88 9.15 1.53
N THR A 60 13.04 9.67 1.10
CA THR A 60 14.34 8.97 1.22
C THR A 60 14.88 8.89 2.66
N ARG A 61 14.28 9.60 3.64
CA ARG A 61 14.73 9.71 5.04
C ARG A 61 16.07 10.46 5.23
N GLU A 62 16.66 11.00 4.18
CA GLU A 62 17.97 11.66 4.22
C GLU A 62 17.89 13.09 4.71
N ILE A 63 16.76 13.77 4.54
CA ILE A 63 16.53 15.15 4.95
C ILE A 63 15.45 15.19 6.02
N THR A 64 15.77 15.79 7.17
CA THR A 64 14.77 16.16 8.17
C THR A 64 14.43 17.64 8.00
N TYR A 65 13.14 17.94 7.95
CA TYR A 65 12.63 19.29 7.75
C TYR A 65 12.33 19.96 9.11
N GLU A 66 12.48 21.27 9.15
CA GLU A 66 12.41 22.08 10.36
C GLU A 66 11.10 22.87 10.44
N MET A 67 10.34 22.69 11.51
CA MET A 67 9.16 23.51 11.78
C MET A 67 9.56 24.98 12.00
N GLY A 68 8.81 25.89 11.41
CA GLY A 68 9.12 27.33 11.40
C GLY A 68 9.95 27.76 10.20
N ARG A 69 10.81 26.90 9.67
CA ARG A 69 11.59 27.15 8.45
C ARG A 69 10.96 26.53 7.22
N ASP A 70 10.71 25.19 7.24
CA ASP A 70 10.23 24.46 6.09
C ASP A 70 8.70 24.34 6.09
N PHE A 71 8.11 24.22 7.28
CA PHE A 71 6.66 24.06 7.43
C PHE A 71 6.15 24.67 8.72
N MET A 72 4.84 24.92 8.75
CA MET A 72 4.08 25.27 9.93
C MET A 72 3.03 24.19 10.23
N TRP A 73 2.82 23.97 11.51
CA TRP A 73 1.75 23.14 12.04
C TRP A 73 1.16 23.78 13.29
N SER A 74 -0.14 23.64 13.48
CA SER A 74 -0.86 24.11 14.66
C SER A 74 -1.48 22.94 15.40
N ALA A 75 -1.42 22.96 16.73
CA ALA A 75 -2.01 21.94 17.58
C ALA A 75 -3.49 21.75 17.26
N GLY A 76 -3.95 20.51 17.21
CA GLY A 76 -5.32 20.14 16.84
C GLY A 76 -5.61 20.10 15.34
N SER A 77 -4.63 20.41 14.47
CA SER A 77 -4.78 20.35 13.03
C SER A 77 -4.08 19.13 12.42
N ARG A 78 -4.69 18.55 11.38
CA ARG A 78 -4.02 17.58 10.49
C ARG A 78 -3.22 18.28 9.38
N MET A 79 -3.48 19.57 9.15
CA MET A 79 -2.91 20.31 8.03
C MET A 79 -1.48 20.74 8.32
N ILE A 80 -0.58 20.44 7.39
CA ILE A 80 0.76 20.98 7.29
C ILE A 80 0.77 22.02 6.17
N VAL A 81 1.34 23.18 6.44
CA VAL A 81 1.44 24.30 5.49
C VAL A 81 2.92 24.61 5.26
N LEU A 82 3.37 24.67 4.02
CA LEU A 82 4.74 25.03 3.70
C LEU A 82 5.00 26.52 3.93
N THR A 83 6.22 26.85 4.37
CA THR A 83 6.66 28.24 4.42
C THR A 83 7.17 28.70 3.06
N LYS A 84 7.42 29.99 2.93
CA LYS A 84 7.97 30.58 1.68
C LYS A 84 9.36 30.03 1.34
N ASP A 85 10.17 29.73 2.37
CA ASP A 85 11.56 29.29 2.23
C ASP A 85 11.70 27.77 2.41
N SER A 86 10.61 27.03 2.23
CA SER A 86 10.55 25.57 2.41
C SER A 86 11.47 24.84 1.44
N ARG A 87 12.19 23.86 1.95
CA ARG A 87 12.95 22.87 1.17
C ARG A 87 12.09 21.66 0.77
N ILE A 88 10.86 21.57 1.29
CA ILE A 88 9.95 20.47 0.97
C ILE A 88 9.45 20.67 -0.46
N PRO A 89 9.58 19.65 -1.34
CA PRO A 89 9.05 19.74 -2.69
C PRO A 89 7.52 19.84 -2.68
N CYS A 90 6.99 20.62 -3.60
CA CYS A 90 5.55 20.75 -3.81
C CYS A 90 5.22 20.90 -5.30
N LYS A 91 3.93 20.79 -5.63
CA LYS A 91 3.39 21.05 -6.95
C LYS A 91 2.19 22.00 -6.87
N THR A 92 2.05 22.86 -7.85
CA THR A 92 0.79 23.60 -8.07
C THR A 92 -0.22 22.70 -8.77
N VAL A 93 -1.51 23.03 -8.68
CA VAL A 93 -2.56 22.33 -9.45
C VAL A 93 -2.24 22.33 -10.95
N ALA A 94 -1.74 23.44 -11.49
CA ALA A 94 -1.35 23.53 -12.90
C ALA A 94 -0.21 22.57 -13.27
N GLU A 95 0.76 22.34 -12.39
CA GLU A 95 1.84 21.37 -12.62
C GLU A 95 1.37 19.90 -12.54
N LEU A 96 0.22 19.63 -11.90
CA LEU A 96 -0.38 18.30 -11.92
C LEU A 96 -1.04 17.97 -13.28
N HIS A 97 -1.26 19.01 -14.10
CA HIS A 97 -1.80 18.91 -15.45
C HIS A 97 -0.84 19.52 -16.48
N PRO A 98 0.33 18.87 -16.68
CA PRO A 98 1.37 19.41 -17.55
C PRO A 98 0.91 19.45 -19.01
N ALA A 99 1.41 20.44 -19.76
CA ALA A 99 1.10 20.56 -21.19
C ALA A 99 1.55 19.32 -21.97
N PRO A 100 0.86 18.97 -23.08
CA PRO A 100 1.27 17.89 -23.98
C PRO A 100 2.73 18.01 -24.39
N GLY A 101 3.48 16.91 -24.35
CA GLY A 101 4.92 16.88 -24.71
C GLY A 101 5.89 17.37 -23.62
N SER A 102 5.38 17.86 -22.48
CA SER A 102 6.23 18.18 -21.33
C SER A 102 6.76 16.90 -20.66
N PRO A 103 7.87 16.96 -19.92
CA PRO A 103 8.33 15.84 -19.12
C PRO A 103 7.23 15.33 -18.16
N ASN A 104 7.08 14.00 -18.06
CA ASN A 104 6.09 13.34 -17.22
C ASN A 104 4.62 13.70 -17.53
N SER A 105 4.35 14.21 -18.73
CA SER A 105 3.02 14.48 -19.25
C SER A 105 2.42 13.20 -19.84
N TYR A 106 1.29 12.76 -19.32
CA TYR A 106 0.57 11.57 -19.76
C TYR A 106 -0.82 11.93 -20.27
N ASP A 107 -1.11 11.54 -21.52
CA ASP A 107 -2.43 11.71 -22.14
C ASP A 107 -3.41 10.68 -21.57
N GLY A 108 -3.97 10.98 -20.42
CA GLY A 108 -4.81 10.05 -19.68
C GLY A 108 -5.79 10.72 -18.72
N PHE A 109 -5.98 12.03 -18.82
CA PHE A 109 -6.97 12.71 -17.98
C PHE A 109 -8.39 12.40 -18.45
N ARG A 110 -9.32 12.33 -17.50
CA ARG A 110 -10.71 11.89 -17.72
C ARG A 110 -11.50 12.77 -18.69
N ASP A 111 -11.14 14.04 -18.85
CA ASP A 111 -11.80 14.95 -19.80
C ASP A 111 -11.44 14.66 -21.27
N GLY A 112 -10.45 13.79 -21.53
CA GLY A 112 -9.97 13.43 -22.85
C GLY A 112 -9.24 14.55 -23.60
N LYS A 113 -8.81 15.60 -22.91
CA LYS A 113 -8.13 16.79 -23.48
C LYS A 113 -6.89 17.17 -22.68
N SER A 114 -7.00 17.18 -21.36
CA SER A 114 -5.91 17.53 -20.45
C SER A 114 -4.96 16.34 -20.24
N HIS A 115 -3.75 16.63 -19.84
CA HIS A 115 -2.76 15.63 -19.45
C HIS A 115 -2.66 15.55 -17.93
N MET A 116 -2.09 14.45 -17.44
CA MET A 116 -1.82 14.21 -16.02
C MET A 116 -0.32 14.11 -15.78
N LEU A 117 0.10 14.52 -14.60
CA LEU A 117 1.45 14.24 -14.13
C LEU A 117 1.57 12.75 -13.82
N TYR A 118 2.47 12.06 -14.53
CA TYR A 118 2.72 10.64 -14.39
C TYR A 118 4.19 10.33 -14.57
N ALA A 119 4.74 9.49 -13.72
CA ALA A 119 6.08 8.94 -13.94
C ALA A 119 6.25 7.61 -13.22
N GLN A 120 7.09 6.75 -13.78
CA GLN A 120 7.59 5.56 -13.11
C GLN A 120 8.88 5.85 -12.34
N GLY A 121 9.31 4.89 -11.52
CA GLY A 121 10.55 4.98 -10.77
C GLY A 121 10.45 5.95 -9.59
N ARG A 122 11.50 6.75 -9.38
CA ARG A 122 11.67 7.57 -8.19
C ARG A 122 10.94 8.92 -8.19
N PHE A 123 10.39 9.37 -9.32
CA PHE A 123 9.92 10.74 -9.49
C PHE A 123 8.90 11.17 -8.40
N PHE A 124 7.85 10.38 -8.17
CA PHE A 124 6.88 10.68 -7.13
C PHE A 124 7.46 10.51 -5.73
N HIS A 125 8.34 9.54 -5.54
CA HIS A 125 9.05 9.35 -4.28
C HIS A 125 9.86 10.58 -3.89
N ASP A 126 10.58 11.20 -4.83
CA ASP A 126 11.34 12.42 -4.60
C ASP A 126 10.47 13.65 -4.28
N LEU A 127 9.20 13.64 -4.67
CA LEU A 127 8.22 14.68 -4.36
C LEU A 127 7.47 14.43 -3.04
N GLN A 128 7.62 13.25 -2.44
CA GLN A 128 6.91 12.88 -1.22
C GLN A 128 7.73 13.18 0.03
N THR A 129 7.00 13.43 1.08
CA THR A 129 7.51 13.64 2.44
C THR A 129 6.85 12.62 3.35
N VAL A 130 7.54 12.17 4.38
CA VAL A 130 6.99 11.27 5.38
C VAL A 130 6.94 11.94 6.74
N ALA A 131 5.85 11.70 7.47
CA ALA A 131 5.63 12.23 8.81
C ALA A 131 5.61 11.12 9.86
N ASN A 132 6.28 11.37 11.00
CA ASN A 132 6.26 10.51 12.16
C ASN A 132 5.72 11.33 13.35
N TYR A 133 4.68 10.82 14.04
CA TYR A 133 4.02 11.53 15.12
C TYR A 133 3.15 10.61 15.98
N PRO A 134 2.96 10.91 17.28
CA PRO A 134 1.91 10.30 18.06
C PRO A 134 0.54 10.86 17.65
N ALA A 135 -0.42 10.02 17.35
CA ALA A 135 -1.78 10.43 17.04
C ALA A 135 -2.56 10.80 18.32
N ALA A 136 -3.26 11.93 18.30
CA ALA A 136 -4.18 12.34 19.37
C ALA A 136 -5.54 11.60 19.29
N GLU A 137 -5.84 11.02 18.14
CA GLU A 137 -7.07 10.27 17.85
C GLU A 137 -6.74 8.84 17.43
N SER A 138 -7.76 7.97 17.43
CA SER A 138 -7.63 6.58 17.01
C SER A 138 -8.33 6.36 15.67
N TRP A 139 -7.99 5.27 14.98
CA TRP A 139 -8.74 4.78 13.84
C TRP A 139 -10.16 4.41 14.26
N THR A 140 -11.16 4.98 13.61
CA THR A 140 -12.60 4.80 13.95
C THR A 140 -13.38 4.00 12.91
N ALA A 141 -12.84 3.84 11.71
CA ALA A 141 -13.47 3.03 10.67
C ALA A 141 -13.32 1.53 10.94
N PRO A 142 -14.08 0.67 10.25
CA PRO A 142 -13.84 -0.77 10.28
C PRO A 142 -12.39 -1.08 9.99
N LYS A 143 -11.78 -1.90 10.83
CA LYS A 143 -10.37 -2.30 10.69
C LYS A 143 -10.28 -3.77 10.30
N PRO A 144 -9.21 -4.16 9.59
CA PRO A 144 -8.92 -5.57 9.39
C PRO A 144 -8.85 -6.31 10.74
N ALA A 145 -9.27 -7.54 10.73
CA ALA A 145 -9.26 -8.42 11.89
C ALA A 145 -8.75 -9.81 11.47
N PRO A 146 -8.27 -10.63 12.42
CA PRO A 146 -7.90 -12.00 12.12
C PRO A 146 -9.05 -12.74 11.44
N ALA A 147 -8.75 -13.48 10.38
CA ALA A 147 -9.75 -14.26 9.67
C ALA A 147 -10.42 -15.27 10.62
N PRO A 148 -11.74 -15.48 10.50
CA PRO A 148 -12.46 -16.49 11.30
C PRO A 148 -11.84 -17.89 11.21
N ALA A 149 -12.11 -18.73 12.20
CA ALA A 149 -11.73 -20.13 12.15
C ALA A 149 -12.26 -20.81 10.86
N GLY A 150 -11.48 -21.71 10.30
CA GLY A 150 -11.77 -22.41 9.06
C GLY A 150 -11.27 -21.70 7.80
N GLN A 151 -10.85 -20.42 7.86
CA GLN A 151 -10.40 -19.69 6.66
C GLN A 151 -8.89 -19.79 6.42
N LEU A 152 -8.07 -19.72 7.48
CA LEU A 152 -6.61 -19.74 7.39
C LEU A 152 -5.99 -20.69 8.45
N ASP A 153 -6.67 -21.78 8.76
CA ASP A 153 -6.27 -22.65 9.86
C ASP A 153 -4.99 -23.42 9.54
N HIS A 154 -4.75 -23.75 8.27
CA HIS A 154 -3.59 -24.50 7.82
C HIS A 154 -2.30 -23.70 8.00
N ILE A 155 -2.27 -22.49 7.42
CA ILE A 155 -1.10 -21.62 7.56
C ILE A 155 -0.86 -21.23 9.01
N ARG A 156 -1.90 -20.99 9.80
CA ARG A 156 -1.79 -20.68 11.23
C ARG A 156 -1.19 -21.84 12.02
N ALA A 157 -1.60 -23.07 11.73
CA ALA A 157 -1.04 -24.26 12.38
C ALA A 157 0.46 -24.41 12.10
N ARG A 158 0.88 -24.22 10.86
CA ARG A 158 2.31 -24.26 10.47
C ARG A 158 3.12 -23.18 11.18
N LEU A 159 2.62 -21.93 11.18
CA LEU A 159 3.27 -20.80 11.85
C LEU A 159 3.38 -21.05 13.37
N ALA A 160 2.33 -21.57 14.01
CA ALA A 160 2.34 -21.92 15.42
C ALA A 160 3.33 -23.05 15.74
N ALA A 161 3.46 -24.02 14.85
CA ALA A 161 4.46 -25.10 14.94
C ALA A 161 5.88 -24.64 14.60
N ARG A 162 6.07 -23.38 14.18
CA ARG A 162 7.35 -22.82 13.71
C ARG A 162 7.95 -23.58 12.52
N GLU A 163 7.10 -24.10 11.67
CA GLU A 163 7.53 -24.76 10.44
C GLU A 163 7.85 -23.74 9.35
N PRO A 164 8.79 -24.02 8.44
CA PRO A 164 9.01 -23.20 7.26
C PRO A 164 7.72 -23.11 6.43
N VAL A 165 7.49 -21.95 5.83
CA VAL A 165 6.28 -21.63 5.05
C VAL A 165 6.67 -21.21 3.64
N LYS A 166 5.98 -21.76 2.63
CA LYS A 166 6.09 -21.29 1.25
C LYS A 166 4.86 -20.47 0.86
N ILE A 167 5.12 -19.21 0.48
CA ILE A 167 4.10 -18.30 -0.03
C ILE A 167 4.26 -18.16 -1.54
N VAL A 168 3.18 -18.38 -2.28
CA VAL A 168 3.12 -18.06 -3.70
C VAL A 168 2.18 -16.88 -3.91
N VAL A 169 2.65 -15.85 -4.60
CA VAL A 169 1.86 -14.67 -4.94
C VAL A 169 1.60 -14.65 -6.43
N LEU A 170 0.36 -14.44 -6.81
CA LEU A 170 -0.08 -14.26 -8.18
C LEU A 170 -0.94 -13.00 -8.28
N GLY A 171 -0.47 -12.02 -9.05
CA GLY A 171 -1.10 -10.71 -9.15
C GLY A 171 -0.57 -9.90 -10.32
N ASP A 172 -0.77 -8.60 -10.22
CA ASP A 172 -0.36 -7.62 -11.23
C ASP A 172 0.88 -6.82 -10.83
N SER A 173 1.04 -5.62 -11.42
CA SER A 173 2.15 -4.71 -11.15
C SER A 173 2.28 -4.28 -9.68
N ILE A 174 1.18 -4.20 -8.95
CA ILE A 174 1.22 -3.86 -7.51
C ILE A 174 1.90 -4.99 -6.75
N SER A 175 1.60 -6.23 -7.09
CA SER A 175 2.21 -7.42 -6.49
C SER A 175 3.67 -7.64 -6.91
N THR A 176 4.11 -7.08 -8.05
CA THR A 176 5.56 -7.05 -8.38
C THR A 176 6.35 -6.05 -7.53
N GLY A 177 5.68 -5.27 -6.69
CA GLY A 177 6.30 -4.21 -5.90
C GLY A 177 6.57 -2.92 -6.69
N LEU A 178 5.91 -2.72 -7.83
CA LEU A 178 6.15 -1.54 -8.66
C LEU A 178 5.82 -0.26 -7.88
N ASN A 179 6.73 0.72 -7.96
CA ASN A 179 6.74 2.00 -7.25
C ASN A 179 6.94 1.91 -5.71
N ALA A 180 7.27 0.75 -5.15
CA ALA A 180 7.99 0.69 -3.88
C ALA A 180 9.43 1.23 -4.06
N SER A 181 9.99 1.84 -3.03
CA SER A 181 11.31 2.49 -3.13
C SER A 181 12.45 1.53 -3.47
N LEU A 182 12.35 0.24 -3.10
CA LEU A 182 13.29 -0.79 -3.54
C LEU A 182 13.30 -0.95 -5.06
N THR A 183 12.13 -0.97 -5.69
CA THR A 183 12.00 -1.11 -7.16
C THR A 183 12.53 0.12 -7.90
N GLY A 184 12.44 1.30 -7.27
CA GLY A 184 13.02 2.54 -7.78
C GLY A 184 14.51 2.71 -7.48
N ASP A 185 15.13 1.77 -6.77
CA ASP A 185 16.51 1.83 -6.25
C ASP A 185 16.81 3.13 -5.49
N VAL A 186 15.89 3.55 -4.64
CA VAL A 186 16.03 4.75 -3.81
C VAL A 186 15.85 4.42 -2.32
N PRO A 187 16.54 5.12 -1.41
CA PRO A 187 16.29 4.97 0.02
C PRO A 187 14.81 5.24 0.35
N PRO A 188 14.23 4.56 1.34
CA PRO A 188 14.83 3.57 2.25
C PRO A 188 14.91 2.14 1.67
N ARG A 189 14.66 1.94 0.39
CA ARG A 189 14.63 0.64 -0.30
C ARG A 189 13.62 -0.32 0.32
N GLN A 190 12.45 0.19 0.68
CA GLN A 190 11.35 -0.63 1.15
C GLN A 190 10.84 -1.50 -0.01
N PRO A 191 10.72 -2.83 0.17
CA PRO A 191 10.18 -3.70 -0.86
C PRO A 191 8.67 -3.57 -1.01
N GLY A 192 8.12 -4.22 -2.04
CA GLY A 192 6.68 -4.35 -2.24
C GLY A 192 5.99 -5.17 -1.14
N TYR A 193 4.67 -5.11 -1.09
CA TYR A 193 3.89 -5.75 -0.03
C TYR A 193 4.10 -7.27 0.11
N PRO A 194 4.36 -8.07 -0.96
CA PRO A 194 4.57 -9.51 -0.77
C PRO A 194 5.79 -9.82 0.09
N ASP A 195 6.89 -9.10 -0.14
CA ASP A 195 8.11 -9.25 0.66
C ASP A 195 7.89 -8.73 2.09
N LEU A 196 7.12 -7.65 2.25
CA LEU A 196 6.75 -7.12 3.57
C LEU A 196 5.93 -8.14 4.37
N VAL A 197 5.02 -8.87 3.72
CA VAL A 197 4.25 -9.97 4.35
C VAL A 197 5.21 -11.09 4.78
N ALA A 198 6.10 -11.53 3.91
CA ALA A 198 7.08 -12.57 4.23
C ALA A 198 7.94 -12.17 5.44
N GLN A 199 8.53 -10.97 5.42
CA GLN A 199 9.33 -10.42 6.52
C GLN A 199 8.53 -10.28 7.82
N GLY A 200 7.25 -9.86 7.72
CA GLY A 200 6.35 -9.75 8.87
C GLY A 200 6.09 -11.10 9.55
N LEU A 201 5.88 -12.16 8.77
CA LEU A 201 5.71 -13.52 9.29
C LEU A 201 7.00 -14.06 9.89
N GLU A 202 8.13 -13.88 9.22
CA GLU A 202 9.44 -14.27 9.76
C GLU A 202 9.70 -13.62 11.11
N LYS A 203 9.45 -12.32 11.22
CA LYS A 203 9.64 -11.56 12.45
C LYS A 203 8.69 -12.00 13.56
N SER A 204 7.39 -12.18 13.23
CA SER A 204 6.36 -12.45 14.25
C SER A 204 6.40 -13.88 14.79
N PHE A 205 6.75 -14.85 13.95
CA PHE A 205 6.69 -16.26 14.29
C PHE A 205 8.08 -16.92 14.45
N GLY A 206 9.16 -16.26 13.99
CA GLY A 206 10.51 -16.84 14.00
C GLY A 206 10.65 -18.02 13.04
N VAL A 207 9.92 -18.01 11.94
CA VAL A 207 9.91 -19.02 10.89
C VAL A 207 10.73 -18.57 9.68
N LYS A 208 11.12 -19.51 8.83
CA LYS A 208 11.65 -19.19 7.50
C LYS A 208 10.49 -19.10 6.51
N VAL A 209 10.42 -18.02 5.72
CA VAL A 209 9.44 -17.87 4.64
C VAL A 209 10.13 -17.92 3.29
N GLU A 210 9.71 -18.84 2.44
CA GLU A 210 10.06 -18.87 1.02
C GLU A 210 8.97 -18.13 0.24
N LEU A 211 9.31 -17.00 -0.35
CA LEU A 211 8.40 -16.22 -1.19
C LEU A 211 8.65 -16.50 -2.66
N LYS A 212 7.65 -17.01 -3.37
CA LYS A 212 7.64 -17.12 -4.83
C LYS A 212 6.62 -16.15 -5.41
N ASN A 213 7.08 -15.09 -6.02
CA ASN A 213 6.22 -14.10 -6.67
C ASN A 213 6.14 -14.40 -8.18
N LEU A 214 4.94 -14.77 -8.65
CA LEU A 214 4.64 -15.09 -10.06
C LEU A 214 3.84 -13.96 -10.75
N SER A 215 3.72 -12.81 -10.10
CA SER A 215 2.96 -11.67 -10.60
C SER A 215 3.58 -11.06 -11.84
N VAL A 216 2.74 -10.52 -12.74
CA VAL A 216 3.19 -9.89 -13.98
C VAL A 216 2.47 -8.56 -14.21
N ILE A 217 3.23 -7.54 -14.57
CA ILE A 217 2.75 -6.18 -14.84
C ILE A 217 1.64 -6.19 -15.90
N GLY A 218 0.55 -5.45 -15.66
CA GLY A 218 -0.54 -5.24 -16.61
C GLY A 218 -1.55 -6.38 -16.72
N MET A 219 -1.40 -7.44 -15.91
CA MET A 219 -2.27 -8.62 -15.99
C MET A 219 -3.52 -8.48 -15.11
N GLY A 220 -4.64 -9.08 -15.57
CA GLY A 220 -5.88 -9.21 -14.81
C GLY A 220 -6.17 -10.66 -14.40
N ALA A 221 -7.25 -10.86 -13.65
CA ALA A 221 -7.62 -12.15 -13.06
C ALA A 221 -7.77 -13.28 -14.09
N ASN A 222 -8.27 -13.00 -15.29
CA ASN A 222 -8.37 -14.00 -16.36
C ASN A 222 -7.01 -14.55 -16.84
N TRP A 223 -5.97 -13.71 -16.82
CA TRP A 223 -4.61 -14.17 -17.06
C TRP A 223 -4.14 -15.02 -15.86
N GLY A 224 -4.39 -14.56 -14.63
CA GLY A 224 -4.05 -15.29 -13.40
C GLY A 224 -4.62 -16.72 -13.40
N LEU A 225 -5.88 -16.88 -13.80
CA LEU A 225 -6.51 -18.20 -13.92
C LEU A 225 -5.73 -19.16 -14.84
N LYS A 226 -5.15 -18.65 -15.93
CA LYS A 226 -4.31 -19.45 -16.84
C LYS A 226 -2.95 -19.81 -16.26
N GLN A 227 -2.49 -19.09 -15.23
CA GLN A 227 -1.22 -19.37 -14.56
C GLN A 227 -1.35 -20.35 -13.38
N MET A 228 -2.56 -20.77 -13.03
CA MET A 228 -2.80 -21.67 -11.89
C MET A 228 -1.98 -22.97 -11.94
N PRO A 229 -1.77 -23.63 -13.10
CA PRO A 229 -0.88 -24.80 -13.14
C PRO A 229 0.53 -24.49 -12.67
N ALA A 230 1.10 -23.33 -13.03
CA ALA A 230 2.43 -22.94 -12.57
C ALA A 230 2.45 -22.58 -11.06
N ALA A 231 1.41 -21.88 -10.58
CA ALA A 231 1.29 -21.55 -9.16
C ALA A 231 1.14 -22.81 -8.28
N ILE A 232 0.33 -23.77 -8.73
CA ILE A 232 0.12 -25.05 -8.04
C ILE A 232 1.42 -25.90 -8.01
N ALA A 233 2.19 -25.88 -9.11
CA ALA A 233 3.47 -26.62 -9.20
C ALA A 233 4.51 -26.13 -8.19
N GLU A 234 4.42 -24.89 -7.73
CA GLU A 234 5.27 -24.34 -6.67
C GLU A 234 4.94 -24.93 -5.28
N ALA A 235 3.86 -25.66 -5.14
CA ALA A 235 3.42 -26.31 -3.89
C ALA A 235 3.33 -25.33 -2.69
N PRO A 236 2.51 -24.25 -2.78
CA PRO A 236 2.37 -23.28 -1.69
C PRO A 236 1.70 -23.86 -0.43
N ASP A 237 2.08 -23.33 0.74
CA ASP A 237 1.34 -23.45 1.99
C ASP A 237 0.30 -22.32 2.09
N LEU A 238 0.64 -21.14 1.56
CA LEU A 238 -0.24 -19.98 1.43
C LEU A 238 -0.17 -19.42 0.01
N PHE A 239 -1.34 -19.24 -0.61
CA PHE A 239 -1.47 -18.62 -1.93
C PHE A 239 -2.12 -17.24 -1.79
N ILE A 240 -1.48 -16.19 -2.29
CA ILE A 240 -2.01 -14.83 -2.30
C ILE A 240 -2.36 -14.47 -3.74
N CYS A 241 -3.64 -14.17 -3.98
CA CYS A 241 -4.18 -13.77 -5.28
C CYS A 241 -4.64 -12.31 -5.24
N ALA A 242 -4.00 -11.44 -6.03
CA ALA A 242 -4.19 -9.99 -5.97
C ALA A 242 -4.34 -9.40 -7.37
N PHE A 243 -5.57 -9.33 -7.85
CA PHE A 243 -5.98 -8.72 -9.11
C PHE A 243 -7.06 -7.68 -8.87
N GLY A 244 -7.48 -7.00 -9.93
CA GLY A 244 -8.60 -6.07 -9.92
C GLY A 244 -8.27 -4.69 -10.47
N MET A 245 -7.01 -4.23 -10.38
CA MET A 245 -6.63 -2.91 -10.93
C MET A 245 -6.78 -2.89 -12.46
N ASN A 246 -6.22 -3.88 -13.15
CA ASN A 246 -6.32 -3.99 -14.61
C ASN A 246 -7.69 -4.48 -15.08
N ASP A 247 -8.36 -5.29 -14.27
CA ASP A 247 -9.74 -5.71 -14.53
C ASP A 247 -10.68 -4.49 -14.50
N ALA A 248 -10.53 -3.59 -13.52
CA ALA A 248 -11.29 -2.34 -13.43
C ALA A 248 -11.00 -1.41 -14.61
N SER A 249 -9.71 -1.27 -15.00
CA SER A 249 -9.32 -0.49 -16.17
C SER A 249 -9.87 -1.08 -17.48
N GLY A 250 -10.04 -2.41 -17.53
CA GLY A 250 -10.68 -3.15 -18.61
C GLY A 250 -12.21 -3.20 -18.49
N LYS A 251 -12.81 -2.59 -17.45
CA LYS A 251 -14.25 -2.57 -17.18
C LYS A 251 -14.89 -3.96 -17.09
N VAL A 252 -14.15 -4.94 -16.53
CA VAL A 252 -14.67 -6.27 -16.25
C VAL A 252 -15.83 -6.16 -15.25
N ALA A 253 -16.96 -6.81 -15.53
CA ALA A 253 -18.10 -6.79 -14.61
C ALA A 253 -17.75 -7.50 -13.28
N PRO A 254 -18.25 -7.00 -12.11
CA PRO A 254 -17.90 -7.55 -10.79
C PRO A 254 -18.20 -9.04 -10.64
N ASP A 255 -19.30 -9.51 -11.21
CA ASP A 255 -19.70 -10.93 -11.20
C ASP A 255 -18.74 -11.79 -12.02
N GLN A 256 -18.26 -11.31 -13.18
CA GLN A 256 -17.26 -11.99 -14.01
C GLN A 256 -15.90 -12.04 -13.30
N PHE A 257 -15.48 -10.93 -12.65
CA PHE A 257 -14.28 -10.89 -11.84
C PHE A 257 -14.36 -11.93 -10.70
N ALA A 258 -15.47 -11.93 -9.95
CA ALA A 258 -15.69 -12.88 -8.87
C ALA A 258 -15.72 -14.34 -9.36
N ALA A 259 -16.36 -14.60 -10.51
CA ALA A 259 -16.39 -15.93 -11.11
C ALA A 259 -14.98 -16.44 -11.44
N THR A 260 -14.11 -15.56 -11.95
CA THR A 260 -12.71 -15.89 -12.23
C THR A 260 -11.94 -16.22 -10.96
N LEU A 261 -12.06 -15.38 -9.91
CA LEU A 261 -11.40 -15.64 -8.62
C LEU A 261 -11.87 -16.94 -7.98
N ARG A 262 -13.20 -17.24 -8.06
CA ARG A 262 -13.75 -18.53 -7.60
C ARG A 262 -13.12 -19.73 -8.30
N GLN A 263 -12.90 -19.64 -9.62
CA GLN A 263 -12.23 -20.69 -10.39
C GLN A 263 -10.77 -20.85 -9.97
N ILE A 264 -10.05 -19.75 -9.70
CA ILE A 264 -8.66 -19.77 -9.19
C ILE A 264 -8.61 -20.54 -7.87
N VAL A 265 -9.46 -20.19 -6.89
CA VAL A 265 -9.51 -20.85 -5.59
C VAL A 265 -9.92 -22.32 -5.72
N ALA A 266 -10.91 -22.62 -6.57
CA ALA A 266 -11.34 -24.00 -6.79
C ALA A 266 -10.23 -24.87 -7.40
N GLN A 267 -9.46 -24.38 -8.36
CA GLN A 267 -8.31 -25.11 -8.92
C GLN A 267 -7.21 -25.33 -7.88
N LEU A 268 -6.93 -24.31 -7.06
CA LEU A 268 -5.97 -24.42 -5.98
C LEU A 268 -6.37 -25.55 -5.01
N HIS A 269 -7.57 -25.49 -4.45
CA HIS A 269 -8.03 -26.44 -3.43
C HIS A 269 -8.23 -27.86 -3.99
N ALA A 270 -8.59 -28.01 -5.27
CA ALA A 270 -8.67 -29.32 -5.91
C ALA A 270 -7.30 -30.02 -6.00
N ALA A 271 -6.24 -29.25 -6.20
CA ALA A 271 -4.87 -29.78 -6.32
C ALA A 271 -4.10 -29.75 -4.98
N ARG A 272 -4.42 -28.81 -4.11
CA ARG A 272 -3.74 -28.53 -2.84
C ARG A 272 -4.76 -28.25 -1.74
N PRO A 273 -5.45 -29.27 -1.23
CA PRO A 273 -6.51 -29.09 -0.20
C PRO A 273 -5.98 -28.51 1.11
N ASP A 274 -4.67 -28.63 1.35
CA ASP A 274 -3.98 -28.12 2.53
C ASP A 274 -3.37 -26.71 2.32
N CYS A 275 -3.62 -26.05 1.21
CA CYS A 275 -3.14 -24.70 0.95
C CYS A 275 -4.23 -23.69 1.25
N ASP A 276 -3.97 -22.74 2.14
CA ASP A 276 -4.87 -21.62 2.36
C ASP A 276 -4.68 -20.55 1.28
N ALA A 277 -5.78 -19.86 0.93
CA ALA A 277 -5.79 -18.76 -0.03
C ALA A 277 -6.12 -17.43 0.65
N ILE A 278 -5.49 -16.33 0.19
CA ILE A 278 -5.90 -14.97 0.51
C ILE A 278 -6.21 -14.25 -0.81
N LEU A 279 -7.45 -13.81 -0.96
CA LEU A 279 -7.87 -12.94 -2.06
C LEU A 279 -7.74 -11.49 -1.63
N VAL A 280 -6.97 -10.69 -2.36
CA VAL A 280 -6.70 -9.28 -2.03
C VAL A 280 -7.53 -8.39 -2.96
N SER A 281 -8.39 -7.54 -2.38
CA SER A 281 -9.13 -6.55 -3.16
C SER A 281 -8.22 -5.39 -3.58
N PRO A 282 -8.47 -4.77 -4.77
CA PRO A 282 -7.62 -3.69 -5.26
C PRO A 282 -7.79 -2.40 -4.45
N MET A 283 -6.73 -1.59 -4.40
CA MET A 283 -6.82 -0.18 -4.04
C MET A 283 -7.61 0.61 -5.09
N HIS A 284 -7.88 1.91 -4.82
CA HIS A 284 -8.46 2.81 -5.80
C HIS A 284 -7.36 3.52 -6.60
N ALA A 285 -7.49 3.55 -7.91
CA ALA A 285 -6.66 4.40 -8.77
C ALA A 285 -7.07 5.87 -8.66
N ASN A 286 -6.21 6.76 -9.14
CA ASN A 286 -6.54 8.19 -9.25
C ASN A 286 -7.84 8.36 -10.06
N PRO A 287 -8.88 8.99 -9.48
CA PRO A 287 -10.19 9.15 -10.15
C PRO A 287 -10.13 10.05 -11.39
N GLU A 288 -9.11 10.89 -11.50
CA GLU A 288 -8.90 11.75 -12.68
C GLU A 288 -8.37 10.97 -13.90
N TRP A 289 -7.79 9.80 -13.68
CA TRP A 289 -7.31 8.94 -14.76
C TRP A 289 -8.49 8.36 -15.58
N ASN A 290 -8.43 8.50 -16.91
CA ASN A 290 -9.51 8.07 -17.82
C ASN A 290 -9.78 6.56 -17.82
N ARG A 291 -8.81 5.73 -17.38
CA ARG A 291 -8.96 4.28 -17.21
C ARG A 291 -9.32 3.88 -15.78
N SER A 292 -9.42 4.83 -14.87
CA SER A 292 -9.92 4.56 -13.51
C SER A 292 -11.43 4.31 -13.56
N SER A 293 -11.88 3.30 -12.83
CA SER A 293 -13.29 2.94 -12.69
C SER A 293 -13.69 2.98 -11.21
N PRO A 294 -13.90 4.17 -10.63
CA PRO A 294 -14.11 4.35 -9.18
C PRO A 294 -15.24 3.48 -8.61
N ASP A 295 -16.29 3.22 -9.38
CA ASP A 295 -17.43 2.40 -8.96
C ASP A 295 -17.11 0.90 -8.89
N LEU A 296 -16.11 0.44 -9.67
CA LEU A 296 -15.73 -0.97 -9.69
C LEU A 296 -14.88 -1.40 -8.50
N TYR A 297 -14.04 -0.51 -7.95
CA TYR A 297 -13.17 -0.89 -6.82
C TYR A 297 -13.95 -1.32 -5.58
N PRO A 298 -14.97 -0.57 -5.10
CA PRO A 298 -15.82 -1.00 -3.99
C PRO A 298 -16.62 -2.26 -4.34
N ALA A 299 -17.10 -2.39 -5.58
CA ALA A 299 -17.82 -3.57 -6.03
C ALA A 299 -16.94 -4.81 -6.01
N TYR A 300 -15.69 -4.71 -6.49
CA TYR A 300 -14.72 -5.82 -6.43
C TYR A 300 -14.37 -6.18 -4.97
N ALA A 301 -14.17 -5.20 -4.10
CA ALA A 301 -13.95 -5.46 -2.68
C ALA A 301 -15.12 -6.22 -2.05
N GLN A 302 -16.37 -5.87 -2.40
CA GLN A 302 -17.55 -6.60 -1.96
C GLN A 302 -17.56 -8.04 -2.49
N GLU A 303 -17.24 -8.27 -3.76
CA GLU A 303 -17.19 -9.60 -4.33
C GLU A 303 -16.07 -10.46 -3.69
N VAL A 304 -14.90 -9.89 -3.47
CA VAL A 304 -13.78 -10.57 -2.79
C VAL A 304 -14.21 -11.03 -1.38
N ARG A 305 -14.89 -10.18 -0.61
CA ARG A 305 -15.43 -10.57 0.72
C ARG A 305 -16.41 -11.74 0.66
N LYS A 306 -17.27 -11.81 -0.36
CA LYS A 306 -18.24 -12.91 -0.53
C LYS A 306 -17.58 -14.25 -0.86
N LEU A 307 -16.33 -14.24 -1.34
CA LEU A 307 -15.59 -15.46 -1.66
C LEU A 307 -14.84 -16.04 -0.45
N ALA A 308 -14.78 -15.32 0.67
CA ALA A 308 -14.20 -15.86 1.89
C ALA A 308 -15.01 -17.06 2.40
N GLY A 309 -14.31 -18.10 2.82
CA GLY A 309 -14.88 -19.35 3.27
C GLY A 309 -13.80 -20.34 3.70
N PRO A 310 -14.11 -21.64 3.80
CA PRO A 310 -13.13 -22.64 4.20
C PRO A 310 -11.87 -22.59 3.34
N GLY A 311 -10.69 -22.46 3.99
CA GLY A 311 -9.39 -22.38 3.34
C GLY A 311 -9.17 -21.08 2.54
N CYS A 312 -10.05 -20.09 2.64
CA CYS A 312 -9.94 -18.85 1.85
C CYS A 312 -10.36 -17.62 2.66
N ALA A 313 -9.48 -16.62 2.79
CA ALA A 313 -9.79 -15.34 3.43
C ALA A 313 -9.75 -14.17 2.44
N ALA A 314 -10.43 -13.07 2.80
CA ALA A 314 -10.49 -11.85 1.99
C ALA A 314 -9.68 -10.72 2.65
N ALA A 315 -8.60 -10.30 2.02
CA ALA A 315 -7.84 -9.11 2.39
C ALA A 315 -8.49 -7.87 1.76
N ASP A 316 -9.35 -7.21 2.55
CA ASP A 316 -10.15 -6.07 2.08
C ASP A 316 -9.35 -4.75 2.09
N VAL A 317 -8.33 -4.67 1.24
CA VAL A 317 -7.53 -3.46 1.05
C VAL A 317 -8.39 -2.33 0.51
N GLY A 318 -9.33 -2.61 -0.38
CA GLY A 318 -10.19 -1.60 -1.00
C GLY A 318 -10.99 -0.77 0.02
N THR A 319 -11.57 -1.41 1.04
CA THR A 319 -12.30 -0.69 2.11
C THR A 319 -11.36 0.15 2.98
N VAL A 320 -10.18 -0.37 3.34
CA VAL A 320 -9.16 0.41 4.06
C VAL A 320 -8.71 1.61 3.22
N TRP A 321 -8.50 1.40 1.92
CA TRP A 321 -8.10 2.47 1.00
C TRP A 321 -9.15 3.57 0.87
N THR A 322 -10.44 3.21 0.81
CA THR A 322 -11.54 4.19 0.85
C THR A 322 -11.44 5.09 2.08
N THR A 323 -11.24 4.48 3.25
CA THR A 323 -11.09 5.22 4.51
C THR A 323 -9.87 6.14 4.52
N LEU A 324 -8.75 5.68 3.94
CA LEU A 324 -7.57 6.52 3.79
C LEU A 324 -7.87 7.75 2.92
N LEU A 325 -8.57 7.58 1.80
CA LEU A 325 -8.92 8.66 0.88
C LEU A 325 -9.92 9.69 1.45
N GLU A 326 -10.64 9.37 2.52
CA GLU A 326 -11.45 10.36 3.26
C GLU A 326 -10.57 11.41 3.98
N ARG A 327 -9.29 11.11 4.18
CA ARG A 327 -8.35 11.92 4.97
C ARG A 327 -7.11 12.35 4.20
N LYS A 328 -6.76 11.64 3.14
CA LYS A 328 -5.54 11.77 2.34
C LYS A 328 -5.88 12.06 0.88
N GLY A 329 -5.03 12.82 0.22
CA GLY A 329 -5.08 12.94 -1.23
C GLY A 329 -4.57 11.67 -1.93
N VAL A 330 -5.04 11.42 -3.15
CA VAL A 330 -4.56 10.29 -3.96
C VAL A 330 -3.04 10.30 -4.12
N LEU A 331 -2.43 11.47 -4.31
CA LEU A 331 -0.98 11.61 -4.50
C LEU A 331 -0.17 11.37 -3.22
N ASP A 332 -0.81 11.45 -2.04
CA ASP A 332 -0.17 11.01 -0.78
C ASP A 332 0.08 9.50 -0.76
N LEU A 333 -0.73 8.73 -1.48
CA LEU A 333 -0.74 7.27 -1.46
C LEU A 333 -0.16 6.65 -2.74
N SER A 334 -0.04 7.44 -3.82
CA SER A 334 0.39 6.96 -5.13
C SER A 334 1.89 7.10 -5.35
N GLY A 335 2.51 6.07 -5.88
CA GLY A 335 3.92 6.08 -6.28
C GLY A 335 4.17 6.49 -7.75
N ASN A 336 3.10 6.65 -8.56
CA ASN A 336 3.23 7.03 -9.98
C ASN A 336 2.23 8.09 -10.45
N GLY A 337 1.36 8.57 -9.54
CA GLY A 337 0.30 9.53 -9.86
C GLY A 337 -1.00 8.91 -10.36
N LEU A 338 -1.05 7.61 -10.70
CA LEU A 338 -2.21 6.95 -11.30
C LEU A 338 -2.75 5.78 -10.47
N ASN A 339 -2.06 4.65 -10.44
CA ASN A 339 -2.63 3.36 -10.05
C ASN A 339 -1.70 2.42 -9.28
N HIS A 340 -0.52 2.88 -8.90
CA HIS A 340 0.39 2.10 -8.06
C HIS A 340 0.55 2.75 -6.69
N PRO A 341 0.61 1.98 -5.61
CA PRO A 341 0.87 2.51 -4.27
C PRO A 341 2.34 2.94 -4.14
N ASN A 342 2.59 3.90 -3.26
CA ASN A 342 3.94 4.21 -2.77
C ASN A 342 4.31 3.29 -1.58
N ASP A 343 5.43 3.56 -0.91
CA ASP A 343 5.89 2.78 0.25
C ASP A 343 4.83 2.69 1.37
N PHE A 344 4.14 3.79 1.66
CA PHE A 344 3.06 3.79 2.65
C PHE A 344 1.91 2.87 2.22
N GLY A 345 1.50 2.96 0.95
CA GLY A 345 0.45 2.12 0.40
C GLY A 345 0.82 0.63 0.37
N HIS A 346 2.07 0.28 0.03
CA HIS A 346 2.55 -1.10 0.11
C HIS A 346 2.52 -1.65 1.55
N ARG A 347 2.82 -0.81 2.56
CA ARG A 347 2.67 -1.22 3.98
C ARG A 347 1.21 -1.49 4.33
N ILE A 348 0.27 -0.67 3.87
CA ILE A 348 -1.17 -0.90 4.08
C ILE A 348 -1.60 -2.27 3.52
N TYR A 349 -1.17 -2.63 2.30
CA TYR A 349 -1.43 -3.96 1.74
C TYR A 349 -0.89 -5.08 2.63
N ALA A 350 0.38 -4.96 3.04
CA ALA A 350 1.03 -5.95 3.90
C ALA A 350 0.32 -6.07 5.25
N ASP A 351 0.00 -4.95 5.89
CA ASP A 351 -0.67 -4.91 7.19
C ASP A 351 -2.06 -5.56 7.15
N VAL A 352 -2.83 -5.35 6.08
CA VAL A 352 -4.14 -6.00 5.91
C VAL A 352 -3.99 -7.52 5.82
N VAL A 353 -3.02 -8.02 5.04
CA VAL A 353 -2.76 -9.45 4.90
C VAL A 353 -2.26 -10.05 6.21
N LEU A 354 -1.32 -9.40 6.89
CA LEU A 354 -0.77 -9.86 8.17
C LEU A 354 -1.83 -9.88 9.28
N GLU A 355 -2.74 -8.89 9.30
CA GLU A 355 -3.84 -8.87 10.27
C GLU A 355 -4.77 -10.08 10.11
N LEU A 356 -5.09 -10.48 8.87
CA LEU A 356 -5.91 -11.66 8.59
C LEU A 356 -5.26 -12.93 9.11
N ILE A 357 -3.96 -13.10 8.91
CA ILE A 357 -3.24 -14.28 9.39
C ILE A 357 -3.24 -14.28 10.92
N GLY A 358 -3.10 -13.10 11.54
CA GLY A 358 -3.02 -12.97 13.00
C GLY A 358 -1.65 -13.41 13.53
N GLY A 359 -1.45 -13.24 14.82
CA GLY A 359 -0.21 -13.63 15.48
C GLY A 359 0.36 -12.54 16.39
N PRO A 360 1.40 -12.85 17.15
CA PRO A 360 2.08 -11.86 17.98
C PRO A 360 2.74 -10.79 17.10
N ARG A 361 2.61 -9.53 17.47
CA ARG A 361 3.22 -8.36 16.84
C ARG A 361 4.20 -7.67 17.76
#